data_91b655f7d3cdf4575ec0eebcb1a2e196
#
_entry.id   91b655f7d3cdf4575ec0eebcb1a2e196
#
_cell.length_a   1.000
_cell.length_b   1.000
_cell.length_c   1.000
_cell.angle_alpha   90.00
_cell.angle_beta   90.00
_cell.angle_gamma   90.00
#
_symmetry.space_group_name_H-M   'P 1'
#
loop_
_entity.id
_entity.type
_entity.pdbx_description
1 polymer ?
#
loop_
_entity_poly.entity_id
_entity_poly.type
_entity_poly.pdbx_seq_one_letter_code
_entity_poly.pdbx_strand_id
1 'polypeptide(L)'
;MIVAQDVVGGIFAINMGKYQKGLKKIWYFAPDTLQWECMDMSYAEFVAWTIQGNTDEFYSSMRWNGWKEDCNKAGFDEMMLIYPFLWAKECNLETATKKVVSSDELIRMNSEYAQKFDNC
;
A
#
# COMPACT_ATOMS: atom_id res chain seq x y z
N MET A 1 -12.96 -7.78 0.68
CA MET A 1 -13.61 -6.48 0.98
C MET A 1 -12.55 -5.48 1.45
N ILE A 2 -12.39 -4.41 0.71
CA ILE A 2 -11.40 -3.38 1.04
C ILE A 2 -11.85 -2.60 2.27
N VAL A 3 -10.96 -2.45 3.26
CA VAL A 3 -11.26 -1.74 4.51
C VAL A 3 -10.44 -0.48 4.70
N ALA A 4 -9.29 -0.35 4.03
CA ALA A 4 -8.43 0.83 4.14
C ALA A 4 -7.47 0.91 2.97
N GLN A 5 -6.90 2.11 2.77
CA GLN A 5 -5.88 2.37 1.74
C GLN A 5 -4.82 3.27 2.37
N ASP A 6 -3.57 3.12 1.93
CA ASP A 6 -2.52 4.04 2.37
C ASP A 6 -2.15 5.03 1.26
N VAL A 7 -1.34 6.02 1.61
CA VAL A 7 -1.04 7.14 0.71
C VAL A 7 -0.13 6.76 -0.46
N VAL A 8 0.57 5.65 -0.37
CA VAL A 8 1.48 5.18 -1.44
C VAL A 8 0.87 4.08 -2.29
N GLY A 9 -0.42 3.81 -2.14
CA GLY A 9 -1.16 2.88 -2.98
C GLY A 9 -1.34 1.49 -2.40
N GLY A 10 -1.00 1.28 -1.13
CA GLY A 10 -1.27 0.02 -0.45
C GLY A 10 -2.75 -0.13 -0.13
N ILE A 11 -3.24 -1.36 -0.12
CA ILE A 11 -4.64 -1.68 0.12
C ILE A 11 -4.74 -2.71 1.23
N PHE A 12 -5.57 -2.43 2.23
CA PHE A 12 -5.91 -3.39 3.28
C PHE A 12 -7.31 -3.94 3.00
N ALA A 13 -7.43 -5.27 3.01
CA ALA A 13 -8.70 -5.93 2.74
C ALA A 13 -8.91 -7.11 3.68
N ILE A 14 -10.18 -7.44 3.94
CA ILE A 14 -10.55 -8.64 4.66
C ILE A 14 -10.74 -9.77 3.64
N ASN A 15 -10.10 -10.92 3.91
CA ASN A 15 -10.26 -12.11 3.07
C ASN A 15 -11.62 -12.73 3.32
N MET A 16 -12.53 -12.59 2.35
CA MET A 16 -13.90 -13.13 2.44
C MET A 16 -14.05 -14.42 1.62
N GLY A 17 -12.93 -15.12 1.36
CA GLY A 17 -12.96 -16.40 0.65
C GLY A 17 -12.09 -16.48 -0.58
N LYS A 18 -11.43 -15.40 -0.98
CA LYS A 18 -10.53 -15.39 -2.15
C LYS A 18 -9.32 -16.31 -1.93
N TYR A 19 -8.80 -16.31 -0.71
CA TYR A 19 -7.68 -17.18 -0.32
C TYR A 19 -8.18 -18.14 0.74
N GLN A 20 -7.76 -19.40 0.68
CA GLN A 20 -8.13 -20.40 1.67
C GLN A 20 -7.46 -20.16 3.01
N LYS A 21 -6.22 -19.64 2.98
CA LYS A 21 -5.48 -19.31 4.18
C LYS A 21 -5.89 -17.90 4.65
N GLY A 22 -5.96 -17.70 5.96
CA GLY A 22 -6.22 -16.39 6.53
C GLY A 22 -7.61 -15.86 6.28
N LEU A 23 -8.63 -16.74 6.28
CA LEU A 23 -10.04 -16.34 6.16
C LEU A 23 -10.40 -15.35 7.26
N LYS A 24 -11.13 -14.28 6.90
CA LYS A 24 -11.56 -13.19 7.78
C LYS A 24 -10.40 -12.41 8.40
N LYS A 25 -9.16 -12.66 7.95
CA LYS A 25 -7.99 -11.89 8.36
C LYS A 25 -7.75 -10.72 7.41
N ILE A 26 -6.98 -9.75 7.87
CA ILE A 26 -6.58 -8.60 7.05
C ILE A 26 -5.42 -9.02 6.15
N TRP A 27 -5.54 -8.68 4.88
CA TRP A 27 -4.49 -8.85 3.87
C TRP A 27 -4.08 -7.48 3.35
N TYR A 28 -2.82 -7.34 3.05
CA TYR A 28 -2.25 -6.09 2.54
C TYR A 28 -1.70 -6.30 1.12
N PHE A 29 -2.15 -5.45 0.17
CA PHE A 29 -1.56 -5.38 -1.16
C PHE A 29 -0.42 -4.37 -1.11
N ALA A 30 0.81 -4.86 -1.18
CA ALA A 30 2.02 -4.06 -1.02
C ALA A 30 2.39 -3.39 -2.34
N PRO A 31 2.50 -2.04 -2.39
CA PRO A 31 2.86 -1.35 -3.63
C PRO A 31 4.30 -1.55 -4.06
N ASP A 32 5.16 -2.04 -3.16
CA ASP A 32 6.56 -2.31 -3.46
C ASP A 32 6.80 -3.70 -4.03
N THR A 33 5.87 -4.63 -3.84
CA THR A 33 5.98 -6.00 -4.37
C THR A 33 4.87 -6.35 -5.35
N LEU A 34 3.79 -5.58 -5.36
CA LEU A 34 2.56 -5.83 -6.12
C LEU A 34 1.92 -7.19 -5.79
N GLN A 35 2.04 -7.62 -4.53
CA GLN A 35 1.52 -8.88 -4.05
C GLN A 35 0.70 -8.70 -2.78
N TRP A 36 -0.25 -9.60 -2.59
CA TRP A 36 -1.07 -9.64 -1.37
C TRP A 36 -0.38 -10.48 -0.31
N GLU A 37 -0.31 -9.94 0.91
CA GLU A 37 0.32 -10.60 2.06
C GLU A 37 -0.68 -10.68 3.21
N CYS A 38 -0.78 -11.85 3.85
CA CYS A 38 -1.62 -12.02 5.04
C CYS A 38 -0.94 -11.37 6.24
N MET A 39 -1.63 -10.43 6.88
CA MET A 39 -1.11 -9.75 8.07
C MET A 39 -1.42 -10.50 9.36
N ASP A 40 -2.23 -11.56 9.28
CA ASP A 40 -2.62 -12.39 10.41
C ASP A 40 -3.25 -11.60 11.56
N MET A 41 -4.09 -10.64 11.20
CA MET A 41 -4.84 -9.80 12.13
C MET A 41 -6.33 -9.89 11.83
N SER A 42 -7.16 -9.87 12.88
CA SER A 42 -8.59 -9.60 12.70
C SER A 42 -8.82 -8.13 12.38
N TYR A 43 -10.04 -7.78 11.96
CA TYR A 43 -10.38 -6.39 11.69
C TYR A 43 -10.20 -5.52 12.95
N ALA A 44 -10.63 -6.01 14.11
CA ALA A 44 -10.47 -5.27 15.37
C ALA A 44 -9.00 -5.05 15.74
N GLU A 45 -8.17 -6.07 15.56
CA GLU A 45 -6.72 -5.95 15.76
C GLU A 45 -6.10 -4.95 14.80
N PHE A 46 -6.54 -4.95 13.55
CA PHE A 46 -6.07 -4.00 12.53
C PHE A 46 -6.39 -2.56 12.94
N VAL A 47 -7.62 -2.28 13.36
CA VAL A 47 -8.03 -0.93 13.80
C VAL A 47 -7.17 -0.48 14.99
N ALA A 48 -6.97 -1.36 15.98
CA ALA A 48 -6.11 -1.05 17.13
C ALA A 48 -4.67 -0.76 16.70
N TRP A 49 -4.15 -1.52 15.76
CA TRP A 49 -2.79 -1.33 15.23
C TRP A 49 -2.63 0.03 14.53
N THR A 50 -3.63 0.47 13.75
CA THR A 50 -3.54 1.76 13.06
C THR A 50 -3.55 2.94 14.03
N ILE A 51 -4.18 2.79 15.20
CA ILE A 51 -4.30 3.86 16.19
C ILE A 51 -3.13 3.84 17.18
N GLN A 52 -2.74 2.66 17.67
CA GLN A 52 -1.79 2.50 18.78
C GLN A 52 -0.54 1.73 18.42
N GLY A 53 -0.53 1.07 17.25
CA GLY A 53 0.54 0.18 16.85
C GLY A 53 1.75 0.90 16.28
N ASN A 54 2.79 0.12 16.02
CA ASN A 54 4.05 0.62 15.47
C ASN A 54 4.01 0.59 13.93
N THR A 55 3.28 1.54 13.34
CA THR A 55 3.19 1.67 11.88
C THR A 55 4.51 2.15 11.28
N ASP A 56 5.37 2.80 12.05
CA ASP A 56 6.67 3.26 11.59
C ASP A 56 7.55 2.10 11.15
N GLU A 57 7.56 1.02 11.91
CA GLU A 57 8.31 -0.18 11.56
C GLU A 57 7.77 -0.81 10.26
N PHE A 58 6.46 -0.91 10.14
CA PHE A 58 5.82 -1.47 8.95
C PHE A 58 6.17 -0.69 7.69
N TYR A 59 6.17 0.65 7.78
CA TYR A 59 6.40 1.52 6.63
C TYR A 59 7.85 1.98 6.48
N SER A 60 8.77 1.50 7.30
CA SER A 60 10.15 2.00 7.31
C SER A 60 10.83 1.93 5.93
N SER A 61 10.54 0.90 5.15
CA SER A 61 11.11 0.72 3.81
C SER A 61 10.44 1.58 2.74
N MET A 62 9.32 2.23 3.05
CA MET A 62 8.55 3.04 2.11
C MET A 62 8.51 4.52 2.48
N ARG A 63 9.30 4.94 3.46
CA ARG A 63 9.36 6.34 3.90
C ARG A 63 10.67 6.97 3.49
N TRP A 64 10.60 8.27 3.18
CA TRP A 64 11.76 9.08 2.76
C TRP A 64 11.85 10.31 3.65
N ASN A 65 12.95 11.05 3.55
CA ASN A 65 13.11 12.28 4.31
C ASN A 65 12.08 13.32 3.82
N GLY A 66 11.27 13.85 4.75
CA GLY A 66 10.19 14.79 4.41
C GLY A 66 8.87 14.11 4.01
N TRP A 67 8.72 12.80 4.23
CA TRP A 67 7.52 12.07 3.83
C TRP A 67 6.24 12.63 4.46
N LYS A 68 6.31 13.14 5.69
CA LYS A 68 5.13 13.70 6.36
C LYS A 68 4.60 14.93 5.65
N GLU A 69 5.50 15.83 5.27
CA GLU A 69 5.14 17.05 4.56
C GLU A 69 4.59 16.74 3.17
N ASP A 70 5.25 15.84 2.45
CA ASP A 70 4.83 15.44 1.11
C ASP A 70 3.46 14.76 1.15
N CYS A 71 3.24 13.85 2.08
CA CYS A 71 1.97 13.13 2.21
C CYS A 71 0.82 14.04 2.63
N ASN A 72 1.09 15.10 3.38
CA ASN A 72 0.06 16.06 3.77
C ASN A 72 -0.50 16.84 2.58
N LYS A 73 0.17 16.84 1.43
CA LYS A 73 -0.31 17.47 0.21
C LYS A 73 -1.41 16.68 -0.48
N ALA A 74 -1.50 15.37 -0.18
CA ALA A 74 -2.52 14.50 -0.75
C ALA A 74 -3.84 14.66 0.00
N GLY A 75 -4.93 14.81 -0.74
CA GLY A 75 -6.28 14.89 -0.18
C GLY A 75 -6.84 13.50 0.13
N PHE A 76 -8.11 13.49 0.52
CA PHE A 76 -8.80 12.27 0.96
C PHE A 76 -8.79 11.17 -0.12
N ASP A 77 -8.99 11.54 -1.38
CA ASP A 77 -9.06 10.61 -2.51
C ASP A 77 -7.81 10.67 -3.38
N GLU A 78 -6.70 11.10 -2.83
CA GLU A 78 -5.42 11.24 -3.53
C GLU A 78 -4.35 10.38 -2.86
N MET A 79 -3.37 9.98 -3.66
CA MET A 79 -2.22 9.19 -3.21
C MET A 79 -0.94 9.75 -3.80
N MET A 80 0.20 9.29 -3.27
CA MET A 80 1.51 9.71 -3.74
C MET A 80 2.04 8.70 -4.76
N LEU A 81 2.22 9.15 -6.00
CA LEU A 81 2.90 8.36 -7.03
C LEU A 81 4.41 8.59 -6.91
N ILE A 82 5.15 7.50 -6.81
CA ILE A 82 6.61 7.52 -6.71
C ILE A 82 7.21 6.92 -7.97
N TYR A 83 8.13 7.65 -8.62
CA TYR A 83 8.77 7.19 -9.85
C TYR A 83 10.29 7.38 -9.72
N PRO A 84 11.12 6.38 -10.02
CA PRO A 84 10.74 5.00 -10.44
C PRO A 84 9.84 4.32 -9.41
N PHE A 85 8.97 3.43 -9.90
CA PHE A 85 7.93 2.81 -9.06
C PHE A 85 8.53 2.08 -7.88
N LEU A 86 7.76 1.99 -6.78
CA LEU A 86 8.23 1.32 -5.54
C LEU A 86 8.65 -0.12 -5.77
N TRP A 87 8.01 -0.83 -6.70
CA TRP A 87 8.34 -2.21 -7.03
C TRP A 87 9.53 -2.34 -8.00
N ALA A 88 10.03 -1.25 -8.53
CA ALA A 88 11.17 -1.25 -9.46
C ALA A 88 12.50 -1.32 -8.71
N LYS A 89 13.47 -2.04 -9.27
CA LYS A 89 14.81 -2.15 -8.67
C LYS A 89 15.53 -0.82 -8.59
N GLU A 90 15.24 0.09 -9.52
CA GLU A 90 15.87 1.40 -9.60
C GLU A 90 15.33 2.39 -8.58
N CYS A 91 14.29 2.01 -7.82
CA CYS A 91 13.66 2.93 -6.88
C CYS A 91 14.59 3.28 -5.73
N ASN A 92 14.87 4.57 -5.61
CA ASN A 92 15.52 5.14 -4.44
C ASN A 92 14.59 6.22 -3.91
N LEU A 93 14.01 5.98 -2.73
CA LEU A 93 12.99 6.87 -2.17
C LEU A 93 13.47 8.30 -1.97
N GLU A 94 14.75 8.50 -1.69
CA GLU A 94 15.31 9.84 -1.48
C GLU A 94 15.40 10.65 -2.78
N THR A 95 15.67 9.98 -3.90
CA THR A 95 15.85 10.64 -5.21
C THR A 95 14.66 10.49 -6.13
N ALA A 96 13.74 9.59 -5.83
CA ALA A 96 12.56 9.35 -6.67
C ALA A 96 11.65 10.57 -6.74
N THR A 97 11.02 10.77 -7.89
CA THR A 97 10.01 11.82 -8.06
C THR A 97 8.73 11.42 -7.33
N LYS A 98 8.13 12.37 -6.60
CA LYS A 98 6.90 12.16 -5.86
C LYS A 98 5.84 13.12 -6.38
N LYS A 99 4.69 12.58 -6.77
CA LYS A 99 3.59 13.36 -7.34
C LYS A 99 2.26 12.93 -6.75
N VAL A 100 1.42 13.89 -6.41
CA VAL A 100 0.06 13.62 -5.93
C VAL A 100 -0.82 13.27 -7.14
N VAL A 101 -1.50 12.13 -7.08
CA VAL A 101 -2.41 11.64 -8.13
C VAL A 101 -3.70 11.16 -7.47
N SER A 102 -4.76 10.96 -8.27
CA SER A 102 -5.99 10.38 -7.71
C SER A 102 -5.72 8.94 -7.28
N SER A 103 -6.39 8.51 -6.19
CA SER A 103 -6.24 7.15 -5.68
C SER A 103 -6.72 6.12 -6.70
N ASP A 104 -7.77 6.42 -7.45
CA ASP A 104 -8.29 5.53 -8.49
C ASP A 104 -7.25 5.27 -9.59
N GLU A 105 -6.54 6.30 -10.01
CA GLU A 105 -5.47 6.17 -11.01
C GLU A 105 -4.35 5.26 -10.53
N LEU A 106 -3.85 5.50 -9.32
CA LEU A 106 -2.72 4.74 -8.79
C LEU A 106 -3.08 3.29 -8.55
N ILE A 107 -4.25 3.04 -7.96
CA ILE A 107 -4.72 1.67 -7.70
C ILE A 107 -4.92 0.91 -9.01
N ARG A 108 -5.52 1.55 -10.02
CA ARG A 108 -5.73 0.93 -11.34
C ARG A 108 -4.40 0.58 -11.98
N MET A 109 -3.44 1.50 -11.96
CA MET A 109 -2.12 1.29 -12.53
C MET A 109 -1.40 0.12 -11.87
N ASN A 110 -1.39 0.08 -10.54
CA ASN A 110 -0.75 -1.00 -9.79
C ASN A 110 -1.42 -2.35 -10.07
N SER A 111 -2.75 -2.37 -10.18
CA SER A 111 -3.50 -3.59 -10.51
C SER A 111 -3.17 -4.11 -11.89
N GLU A 112 -3.04 -3.22 -12.87
CA GLU A 112 -2.66 -3.59 -14.24
C GLU A 112 -1.25 -4.18 -14.29
N TYR A 113 -0.30 -3.58 -13.59
CA TYR A 113 1.06 -4.11 -13.53
C TYR A 113 1.12 -5.44 -12.81
N ALA A 114 0.35 -5.60 -11.73
CA ALA A 114 0.30 -6.87 -11.00
C ALA A 114 -0.20 -8.00 -11.90
N GLN A 115 -1.26 -7.74 -12.69
CA GLN A 115 -1.78 -8.71 -13.65
C GLN A 115 -0.77 -9.06 -14.73
N LYS A 116 -0.04 -8.07 -15.22
CA LYS A 116 1.00 -8.27 -16.23
C LYS A 116 2.10 -9.21 -15.71
N PHE A 117 2.55 -9.02 -14.49
CA PHE A 117 3.60 -9.84 -13.91
C PHE A 117 3.12 -11.25 -13.59
N ASP A 118 1.85 -11.41 -13.19
CA ASP A 118 1.28 -12.73 -12.93
C ASP A 118 1.14 -13.56 -14.20
N ASN A 119 0.98 -12.91 -15.35
CA ASN A 119 0.80 -13.57 -16.64
C ASN A 119 2.12 -13.81 -17.39
N CYS A 120 3.23 -13.48 -16.79
CA CYS A 120 4.55 -13.68 -17.39
C CYS A 120 5.14 -15.05 -17.09
#